data_9f12a5e454cb47835515d0d7b6475ce1
#
_entry.id   9f12a5e454cb47835515d0d7b6475ce1
#
_cell.length_a   1.000
_cell.length_b   1.000
_cell.length_c   1.000
_cell.angle_alpha   90.00
_cell.angle_beta   90.00
_cell.angle_gamma   90.00
#
_symmetry.space_group_name_H-M   'P 1'
#
loop_
_entity.id
_entity.type
_entity.pdbx_description
1 polymer ?
#
loop_
_entity_poly.entity_id
_entity_poly.type
_entity_poly.pdbx_seq_one_letter_code
_entity_poly.pdbx_strand_id
1 'polypeptide(L)'
;MDKLIELADFVVTKQSLSRYERGIMRPHANVISALAKALDISEDYFLGTNILIDMPMLRTTSGGKLQEDVLTAIEARLAYWTERLLAKERTVGISGEFRNPIEDFQVSSLEDAIQAADLLRRLWHCGDGPIASVLRLLERKGIRIMEDELPAGVYGLSTWADRRLPLIVLDLREDKTTVERLRFTAAHELAHLLLSFPPSPDLSVEKRCNKFASFFLFPKSAFIEEMGGEHRDELTLGEMTDLKELYGVSIAAQVHEAWDLRMISREHYDWWYDENIKKNKMEEGWGVYTFPETVGREKRINSIIKRMEE
;
A
#
# COMPACT_ATOMS: atom_id res chain seq x y z
N MET A 1 -13.08 20.50 -15.82
CA MET A 1 -13.89 20.31 -17.06
C MET A 1 -13.51 21.31 -18.15
N ASP A 2 -13.48 22.63 -17.90
CA ASP A 2 -13.12 23.64 -18.93
C ASP A 2 -11.74 23.43 -19.54
N LYS A 3 -10.72 23.20 -18.71
CA LYS A 3 -9.35 22.92 -19.15
C LYS A 3 -9.25 21.66 -20.04
N LEU A 4 -10.04 20.63 -19.75
CA LEU A 4 -10.06 19.41 -20.57
C LEU A 4 -10.69 19.66 -21.93
N ILE A 5 -11.73 20.47 -21.99
CA ILE A 5 -12.39 20.83 -23.26
C ILE A 5 -11.42 21.63 -24.15
N GLU A 6 -10.68 22.56 -23.56
CA GLU A 6 -9.64 23.33 -24.25
C GLU A 6 -8.52 22.42 -24.77
N LEU A 7 -8.00 21.51 -23.94
CA LEU A 7 -6.98 20.55 -24.34
C LEU A 7 -7.45 19.54 -25.40
N ALA A 8 -8.76 19.29 -25.46
CA ALA A 8 -9.39 18.46 -26.48
C ALA A 8 -9.81 19.27 -27.72
N ASP A 9 -9.20 20.44 -27.97
CA ASP A 9 -9.46 21.30 -29.12
C ASP A 9 -10.97 21.63 -29.35
N PHE A 10 -11.73 21.75 -28.25
CA PHE A 10 -13.18 22.01 -28.27
C PHE A 10 -14.03 21.00 -29.06
N VAL A 11 -13.51 19.78 -29.27
CA VAL A 11 -14.24 18.68 -29.92
C VAL A 11 -15.42 18.21 -29.08
N VAL A 12 -15.43 18.52 -27.78
CA VAL A 12 -16.47 18.12 -26.84
C VAL A 12 -16.98 19.34 -26.06
N THR A 13 -18.27 19.36 -25.72
CA THR A 13 -18.89 20.38 -24.87
C THR A 13 -18.99 19.91 -23.43
N LYS A 14 -19.12 20.83 -22.47
CA LYS A 14 -19.39 20.47 -21.05
C LYS A 14 -20.57 19.53 -20.90
N GLN A 15 -21.65 19.81 -21.65
CA GLN A 15 -22.87 19.02 -21.57
C GLN A 15 -22.67 17.60 -22.13
N SER A 16 -21.92 17.47 -23.21
CA SER A 16 -21.58 16.16 -23.77
C SER A 16 -20.67 15.39 -22.85
N LEU A 17 -19.64 16.02 -22.32
CA LEU A 17 -18.71 15.42 -21.37
C LEU A 17 -19.44 14.89 -20.14
N SER A 18 -20.32 15.71 -19.53
CA SER A 18 -21.15 15.29 -18.39
C SER A 18 -22.11 14.14 -18.73
N ARG A 19 -22.57 14.02 -19.98
CA ARG A 19 -23.38 12.87 -20.40
C ARG A 19 -22.55 11.61 -20.60
N TYR A 20 -21.31 11.74 -21.08
CA TYR A 20 -20.36 10.63 -21.17
C TYR A 20 -20.00 10.10 -19.80
N GLU A 21 -19.63 10.98 -18.85
CA GLU A 21 -19.30 10.61 -17.46
C GLU A 21 -20.45 9.89 -16.74
N ARG A 22 -21.70 10.26 -17.05
CA ARG A 22 -22.89 9.60 -16.48
C ARG A 22 -23.36 8.37 -17.25
N GLY A 23 -22.62 7.96 -18.29
CA GLY A 23 -23.01 6.82 -19.12
C GLY A 23 -24.29 7.00 -19.96
N ILE A 24 -24.84 8.23 -20.04
CA ILE A 24 -26.08 8.54 -20.78
C ILE A 24 -25.83 8.49 -22.28
N MET A 25 -24.61 8.74 -22.72
CA MET A 25 -24.23 8.76 -24.13
C MET A 25 -22.80 8.20 -24.28
N ARG A 26 -22.55 7.48 -25.37
CA ARG A 26 -21.18 7.03 -25.69
C ARG A 26 -20.50 8.04 -26.61
N PRO A 27 -19.21 8.40 -26.36
CA PRO A 27 -18.45 9.25 -27.24
C PRO A 27 -18.18 8.53 -28.59
N HIS A 28 -18.15 9.28 -29.68
CA HIS A 28 -17.67 8.79 -30.97
C HIS A 28 -16.13 8.69 -30.99
N ALA A 29 -15.59 7.94 -31.96
CA ALA A 29 -14.16 7.67 -32.08
C ALA A 29 -13.31 8.95 -32.10
N ASN A 30 -13.72 9.99 -32.82
CA ASN A 30 -13.01 11.26 -32.88
C ASN A 30 -12.97 12.00 -31.52
N VAL A 31 -14.02 11.86 -30.71
CA VAL A 31 -14.07 12.42 -29.34
C VAL A 31 -13.16 11.61 -28.43
N ILE A 32 -13.16 10.27 -28.57
CA ILE A 32 -12.25 9.39 -27.82
C ILE A 32 -10.80 9.77 -28.11
N SER A 33 -10.42 9.90 -29.38
CA SER A 33 -9.08 10.32 -29.79
C SER A 33 -8.68 11.68 -29.22
N ALA A 34 -9.59 12.68 -29.28
CA ALA A 34 -9.32 14.01 -28.74
C ALA A 34 -9.14 13.99 -27.22
N LEU A 35 -10.00 13.26 -26.49
CA LEU A 35 -9.90 13.13 -25.05
C LEU A 35 -8.65 12.33 -24.63
N ALA A 36 -8.32 11.26 -25.34
CA ALA A 36 -7.13 10.46 -25.11
C ALA A 36 -5.86 11.32 -25.23
N LYS A 37 -5.77 12.09 -26.31
CA LYS A 37 -4.65 13.04 -26.53
C LYS A 37 -4.61 14.12 -25.45
N ALA A 38 -5.74 14.69 -25.07
CA ALA A 38 -5.82 15.75 -24.05
C ALA A 38 -5.43 15.26 -22.66
N LEU A 39 -5.64 13.97 -22.37
CA LEU A 39 -5.33 13.34 -21.09
C LEU A 39 -3.97 12.59 -21.08
N ASP A 40 -3.28 12.57 -22.22
CA ASP A 40 -2.04 11.82 -22.43
C ASP A 40 -2.17 10.32 -22.09
N ILE A 41 -3.30 9.70 -22.55
CA ILE A 41 -3.61 8.29 -22.36
C ILE A 41 -3.93 7.62 -23.70
N SER A 42 -3.90 6.28 -23.74
CA SER A 42 -4.32 5.51 -24.91
C SER A 42 -5.84 5.59 -25.13
N GLU A 43 -6.30 5.53 -26.39
CA GLU A 43 -7.72 5.41 -26.74
C GLU A 43 -8.37 4.16 -26.11
N ASP A 44 -7.59 3.09 -25.91
CA ASP A 44 -8.02 1.85 -25.28
C ASP A 44 -8.58 2.06 -23.86
N TYR A 45 -8.15 3.13 -23.17
CA TYR A 45 -8.71 3.50 -21.87
C TYR A 45 -10.23 3.69 -21.90
N PHE A 46 -10.74 4.25 -22.99
CA PHE A 46 -12.18 4.51 -23.16
C PHE A 46 -12.95 3.31 -23.72
N LEU A 47 -12.26 2.28 -24.19
CA LEU A 47 -12.90 1.06 -24.72
C LEU A 47 -13.30 0.08 -23.61
N GLY A 48 -12.90 0.38 -22.39
CA GLY A 48 -13.09 -0.45 -21.22
C GLY A 48 -12.04 -1.56 -21.11
N THR A 49 -12.06 -2.23 -20.00
CA THR A 49 -11.18 -3.39 -19.74
C THR A 49 -12.03 -4.61 -19.39
N ASN A 50 -11.48 -5.81 -19.59
CA ASN A 50 -12.10 -7.06 -19.17
C ASN A 50 -11.70 -7.46 -17.74
N ILE A 51 -10.87 -6.63 -17.08
CA ILE A 51 -10.40 -6.89 -15.72
C ILE A 51 -11.45 -6.42 -14.73
N LEU A 52 -11.88 -7.33 -13.87
CA LEU A 52 -12.77 -7.02 -12.75
C LEU A 52 -11.94 -6.70 -11.51
N ILE A 53 -12.21 -5.56 -10.90
CA ILE A 53 -11.56 -5.13 -9.66
C ILE A 53 -12.55 -5.29 -8.50
N ASP A 54 -12.17 -6.06 -7.49
CA ASP A 54 -12.96 -6.23 -6.27
C ASP A 54 -12.67 -5.05 -5.31
N MET A 55 -13.30 -3.89 -5.55
CA MET A 55 -13.02 -2.71 -4.73
C MET A 55 -13.53 -2.88 -3.29
N PRO A 56 -12.63 -2.78 -2.30
CA PRO A 56 -13.04 -2.77 -0.90
C PRO A 56 -13.75 -1.46 -0.55
N MET A 57 -14.56 -1.49 0.50
CA MET A 57 -15.12 -0.27 1.09
C MET A 57 -14.01 0.47 1.84
N LEU A 58 -13.36 1.42 1.17
CA LEU A 58 -12.27 2.21 1.74
C LEU A 58 -12.80 3.24 2.74
N ARG A 59 -12.04 3.41 3.82
CA ARG A 59 -12.24 4.48 4.79
C ARG A 59 -10.99 5.34 4.86
N THR A 60 -11.17 6.64 5.04
CA THR A 60 -10.06 7.54 5.34
C THR A 60 -9.56 7.32 6.76
N THR A 61 -8.35 7.76 7.08
CA THR A 61 -7.80 7.74 8.45
C THR A 61 -8.68 8.45 9.48
N SER A 62 -9.53 9.39 9.04
CA SER A 62 -10.56 10.06 9.86
C SER A 62 -11.86 9.25 10.01
N GLY A 63 -11.94 8.05 9.44
CA GLY A 63 -13.11 7.16 9.53
C GLY A 63 -14.24 7.48 8.54
N GLY A 64 -14.08 8.49 7.67
CA GLY A 64 -15.04 8.81 6.61
C GLY A 64 -15.00 7.79 5.47
N LYS A 65 -16.16 7.52 4.85
CA LYS A 65 -16.21 6.75 3.59
C LYS A 65 -15.79 7.64 2.44
N LEU A 66 -15.05 7.09 1.48
CA LEU A 66 -14.80 7.77 0.22
C LEU A 66 -16.09 7.87 -0.59
N GLN A 67 -16.19 8.94 -1.39
CA GLN A 67 -17.33 9.13 -2.30
C GLN A 67 -17.29 8.08 -3.41
N GLU A 68 -18.45 7.67 -3.88
CA GLU A 68 -18.61 6.59 -4.87
C GLU A 68 -17.96 6.93 -6.21
N ASP A 69 -18.01 8.19 -6.63
CA ASP A 69 -17.36 8.69 -7.84
C ASP A 69 -15.83 8.58 -7.77
N VAL A 70 -15.24 8.84 -6.60
CA VAL A 70 -13.79 8.68 -6.35
C VAL A 70 -13.40 7.21 -6.43
N LEU A 71 -14.18 6.33 -5.81
CA LEU A 71 -13.94 4.87 -5.86
C LEU A 71 -14.01 4.35 -7.30
N THR A 72 -15.04 4.75 -8.04
CA THR A 72 -15.21 4.37 -9.45
C THR A 72 -14.03 4.86 -10.31
N ALA A 73 -13.51 6.06 -10.06
CA ALA A 73 -12.35 6.57 -10.76
C ALA A 73 -11.07 5.78 -10.46
N ILE A 74 -10.86 5.40 -9.19
CA ILE A 74 -9.72 4.55 -8.78
C ILE A 74 -9.84 3.18 -9.43
N GLU A 75 -11.02 2.56 -9.38
CA GLU A 75 -11.32 1.26 -9.99
C GLU A 75 -10.99 1.25 -11.49
N ALA A 76 -11.47 2.25 -12.24
CA ALA A 76 -11.22 2.35 -13.66
C ALA A 76 -9.71 2.49 -13.99
N ARG A 77 -8.98 3.33 -13.24
CA ARG A 77 -7.53 3.48 -13.43
C ARG A 77 -6.79 2.19 -13.11
N LEU A 78 -7.17 1.51 -12.04
CA LEU A 78 -6.54 0.28 -11.60
C LEU A 78 -6.80 -0.86 -12.59
N ALA A 79 -8.02 -1.00 -13.11
CA ALA A 79 -8.37 -1.99 -14.13
C ALA A 79 -7.54 -1.78 -15.40
N TYR A 80 -7.48 -0.54 -15.89
CA TYR A 80 -6.71 -0.17 -17.09
C TYR A 80 -5.20 -0.43 -16.91
N TRP A 81 -4.63 0.00 -15.78
CA TRP A 81 -3.22 -0.24 -15.46
C TRP A 81 -2.91 -1.74 -15.38
N THR A 82 -3.78 -2.51 -14.71
CA THR A 82 -3.60 -3.96 -14.56
C THR A 82 -3.61 -4.66 -15.91
N GLU A 83 -4.54 -4.33 -16.79
CA GLU A 83 -4.61 -4.91 -18.13
C GLU A 83 -3.33 -4.67 -18.93
N ARG A 84 -2.84 -3.43 -18.91
CA ARG A 84 -1.59 -3.06 -19.58
C ARG A 84 -0.37 -3.77 -18.97
N LEU A 85 -0.29 -3.85 -17.66
CA LEU A 85 0.79 -4.57 -16.99
C LEU A 85 0.78 -6.05 -17.37
N LEU A 86 -0.39 -6.69 -17.36
CA LEU A 86 -0.52 -8.09 -17.76
C LEU A 86 -0.18 -8.33 -19.22
N ALA A 87 -0.52 -7.40 -20.12
CA ALA A 87 -0.11 -7.48 -21.51
C ALA A 87 1.42 -7.45 -21.64
N LYS A 88 2.09 -6.53 -20.94
CA LYS A 88 3.57 -6.46 -20.88
C LYS A 88 4.18 -7.70 -20.25
N GLU A 89 3.61 -8.22 -19.16
CA GLU A 89 4.05 -9.47 -18.52
C GLU A 89 4.01 -10.64 -19.50
N ARG A 90 2.92 -10.77 -20.28
CA ARG A 90 2.79 -11.81 -21.32
C ARG A 90 3.84 -11.68 -22.41
N THR A 91 4.13 -10.45 -22.88
CA THR A 91 5.15 -10.20 -23.91
C THR A 91 6.53 -10.71 -23.47
N VAL A 92 6.88 -10.58 -22.21
CA VAL A 92 8.18 -11.02 -21.67
C VAL A 92 8.15 -12.43 -21.05
N GLY A 93 7.04 -13.17 -21.23
CA GLY A 93 6.90 -14.54 -20.75
C GLY A 93 6.78 -14.66 -19.23
N ILE A 94 6.43 -13.59 -18.54
CA ILE A 94 6.14 -13.61 -17.11
C ILE A 94 4.68 -14.04 -16.95
N SER A 95 4.48 -15.28 -16.51
CA SER A 95 3.17 -15.79 -16.09
C SER A 95 3.30 -16.32 -14.68
N GLY A 96 2.59 -15.74 -13.74
CA GLY A 96 2.61 -16.21 -12.35
C GLY A 96 1.22 -16.09 -11.76
N GLU A 97 0.62 -17.21 -11.41
CA GLU A 97 -0.53 -17.24 -10.50
C GLU A 97 -0.01 -16.95 -9.09
N PHE A 98 -0.64 -16.00 -8.43
CA PHE A 98 -0.40 -15.79 -7.01
C PHE A 98 -1.18 -16.86 -6.23
N ARG A 99 -0.48 -17.50 -5.28
CA ARG A 99 -1.12 -18.38 -4.30
C ARG A 99 -0.86 -17.82 -2.92
N ASN A 100 -1.92 -17.53 -2.18
CA ASN A 100 -1.81 -17.08 -0.81
C ASN A 100 -1.21 -18.20 0.07
N PRO A 101 -0.02 -18.02 0.66
CA PRO A 101 0.62 -19.07 1.44
C PRO A 101 -0.03 -19.31 2.81
N ILE A 102 -0.92 -18.39 3.26
CA ILE A 102 -1.61 -18.40 4.55
C ILE A 102 -3.12 -18.18 4.39
N GLU A 103 -3.71 -18.66 3.29
CA GLU A 103 -5.11 -18.43 2.92
C GLU A 103 -6.10 -18.85 4.01
N ASP A 104 -5.81 -19.94 4.72
CA ASP A 104 -6.69 -20.48 5.77
C ASP A 104 -6.43 -19.87 7.15
N PHE A 105 -5.47 -18.92 7.27
CA PHE A 105 -5.11 -18.36 8.56
C PHE A 105 -6.13 -17.33 9.01
N GLN A 106 -6.84 -17.63 10.10
CA GLN A 106 -7.84 -16.75 10.68
C GLN A 106 -7.23 -15.92 11.80
N VAL A 107 -7.42 -14.61 11.74
CA VAL A 107 -6.91 -13.65 12.73
C VAL A 107 -8.07 -13.13 13.58
N SER A 108 -8.25 -13.74 14.75
CA SER A 108 -9.29 -13.38 15.72
C SER A 108 -8.79 -12.44 16.81
N SER A 109 -7.49 -12.48 17.10
CA SER A 109 -6.82 -11.70 18.14
C SER A 109 -5.61 -10.94 17.61
N LEU A 110 -5.01 -10.06 18.42
CA LEU A 110 -3.74 -9.42 18.09
C LEU A 110 -2.57 -10.41 18.09
N GLU A 111 -2.63 -11.44 18.95
CA GLU A 111 -1.61 -12.49 18.97
C GLU A 111 -1.65 -13.35 17.70
N ASP A 112 -2.85 -13.64 17.16
CA ASP A 112 -2.96 -14.33 15.88
C ASP A 112 -2.33 -13.50 14.75
N ALA A 113 -2.45 -12.17 14.79
CA ALA A 113 -1.83 -11.29 13.81
C ALA A 113 -0.29 -11.36 13.87
N ILE A 114 0.28 -11.44 15.06
CA ILE A 114 1.72 -11.65 15.26
C ILE A 114 2.15 -13.00 14.71
N GLN A 115 1.42 -14.07 15.05
CA GLN A 115 1.70 -15.41 14.56
C GLN A 115 1.59 -15.52 13.04
N ALA A 116 0.62 -14.83 12.43
CA ALA A 116 0.49 -14.75 10.97
C ALA A 116 1.70 -14.07 10.33
N ALA A 117 2.20 -12.98 10.92
CA ALA A 117 3.39 -12.28 10.46
C ALA A 117 4.63 -13.17 10.52
N ASP A 118 4.85 -13.86 11.64
CA ASP A 118 5.96 -14.80 11.82
C ASP A 118 5.86 -15.99 10.87
N LEU A 119 4.66 -16.54 10.68
CA LEU A 119 4.43 -17.63 9.73
C LEU A 119 4.76 -17.19 8.31
N LEU A 120 4.27 -16.03 7.88
CA LEU A 120 4.52 -15.50 6.55
C LEU A 120 6.02 -15.24 6.32
N ARG A 121 6.72 -14.67 7.31
CA ARG A 121 8.17 -14.47 7.23
C ARG A 121 8.92 -15.80 7.05
N ARG A 122 8.55 -16.85 7.77
CA ARG A 122 9.14 -18.19 7.59
C ARG A 122 8.87 -18.74 6.19
N LEU A 123 7.62 -18.70 5.71
CA LEU A 123 7.25 -19.20 4.38
C LEU A 123 7.89 -18.41 3.24
N TRP A 124 8.13 -17.14 3.46
CA TRP A 124 8.79 -16.28 2.48
C TRP A 124 10.32 -16.25 2.62
N HIS A 125 10.86 -16.92 3.63
CA HIS A 125 12.30 -16.98 3.94
C HIS A 125 12.91 -15.59 4.19
N CYS A 126 12.21 -14.76 4.96
CA CYS A 126 12.66 -13.41 5.33
C CYS A 126 13.71 -13.42 6.44
N GLY A 127 13.77 -14.49 7.26
CA GLY A 127 14.58 -14.53 8.48
C GLY A 127 14.01 -13.64 9.58
N ASP A 128 14.76 -13.44 10.66
CA ASP A 128 14.36 -12.63 11.83
C ASP A 128 14.90 -11.17 11.73
N GLY A 129 15.83 -10.92 10.82
CA GLY A 129 16.41 -9.60 10.59
C GLY A 129 15.52 -8.66 9.75
N PRO A 130 16.01 -7.43 9.48
CA PRO A 130 15.26 -6.43 8.71
C PRO A 130 14.99 -6.86 7.26
N ILE A 131 13.84 -6.49 6.74
CA ILE A 131 13.50 -6.63 5.31
C ILE A 131 14.04 -5.40 4.59
N ALA A 132 15.06 -5.57 3.76
CA ALA A 132 15.74 -4.47 3.08
C ALA A 132 14.78 -3.63 2.21
N SER A 133 13.92 -4.25 1.39
CA SER A 133 12.86 -3.55 0.67
C SER A 133 11.57 -4.38 0.70
N VAL A 134 10.54 -3.81 1.30
CA VAL A 134 9.21 -4.43 1.39
C VAL A 134 8.57 -4.46 0.01
N LEU A 135 8.60 -3.35 -0.73
CA LEU A 135 7.97 -3.28 -2.05
C LEU A 135 8.58 -4.29 -3.02
N ARG A 136 9.91 -4.43 -3.03
CA ARG A 136 10.57 -5.44 -3.87
C ARG A 136 10.25 -6.87 -3.43
N LEU A 137 10.13 -7.10 -2.12
CA LEU A 137 9.71 -8.41 -1.61
C LEU A 137 8.31 -8.75 -2.11
N LEU A 138 7.35 -7.85 -1.96
CA LEU A 138 5.97 -8.04 -2.40
C LEU A 138 5.89 -8.30 -3.91
N GLU A 139 6.57 -7.51 -4.73
CA GLU A 139 6.65 -7.71 -6.18
C GLU A 139 7.23 -9.09 -6.55
N ARG A 140 8.29 -9.54 -5.87
CA ARG A 140 8.89 -10.88 -6.10
C ARG A 140 7.96 -12.00 -5.70
N LYS A 141 7.10 -11.78 -4.70
CA LYS A 141 6.09 -12.75 -4.26
C LYS A 141 4.83 -12.72 -5.13
N GLY A 142 4.79 -11.88 -6.16
CA GLY A 142 3.71 -11.87 -7.15
C GLY A 142 2.60 -10.86 -6.89
N ILE A 143 2.76 -9.98 -5.90
CA ILE A 143 1.85 -8.85 -5.68
C ILE A 143 2.20 -7.74 -6.66
N ARG A 144 1.18 -7.14 -7.32
CA ARG A 144 1.38 -6.01 -8.23
C ARG A 144 1.17 -4.74 -7.45
N ILE A 145 2.14 -3.84 -7.55
CA ILE A 145 2.10 -2.55 -6.85
C ILE A 145 1.96 -1.45 -7.88
N MET A 146 0.88 -0.68 -7.76
CA MET A 146 0.62 0.52 -8.54
C MET A 146 0.95 1.75 -7.71
N GLU A 147 1.67 2.69 -8.31
CA GLU A 147 1.85 4.03 -7.77
C GLU A 147 0.74 4.93 -8.30
N ASP A 148 -0.04 5.55 -7.42
CA ASP A 148 -1.11 6.47 -7.81
C ASP A 148 -1.33 7.55 -6.73
N GLU A 149 -1.88 8.68 -7.14
CA GLU A 149 -2.32 9.72 -6.22
C GLU A 149 -3.64 9.33 -5.56
N LEU A 150 -3.58 9.15 -4.25
CA LEU A 150 -4.75 8.80 -3.46
C LEU A 150 -5.36 10.03 -2.77
N PRO A 151 -6.66 9.98 -2.44
CA PRO A 151 -7.33 11.05 -1.71
C PRO A 151 -6.65 11.36 -0.37
N ALA A 152 -6.90 12.56 0.16
CA ALA A 152 -6.36 12.97 1.44
C ALA A 152 -6.75 11.99 2.56
N GLY A 153 -5.76 11.56 3.35
CA GLY A 153 -5.92 10.59 4.43
C GLY A 153 -5.96 9.12 4.00
N VAL A 154 -5.78 8.81 2.71
CA VAL A 154 -5.56 7.45 2.19
C VAL A 154 -4.12 7.36 1.72
N TYR A 155 -3.36 6.42 2.27
CA TYR A 155 -1.94 6.21 1.95
C TYR A 155 -1.71 4.97 1.09
N GLY A 156 -2.66 4.05 1.12
CA GLY A 156 -2.65 2.84 0.33
C GLY A 156 -4.03 2.21 0.28
N LEU A 157 -4.19 1.26 -0.62
CA LEU A 157 -5.33 0.37 -0.70
C LEU A 157 -4.90 -0.96 -1.30
N SER A 158 -5.63 -2.01 -0.97
CA SER A 158 -5.42 -3.34 -1.52
C SER A 158 -6.71 -3.94 -2.07
N THR A 159 -6.57 -4.72 -3.13
CA THR A 159 -7.70 -5.37 -3.78
C THR A 159 -7.24 -6.56 -4.61
N TRP A 160 -8.19 -7.24 -5.23
CA TRP A 160 -7.96 -8.33 -6.15
C TRP A 160 -8.48 -7.98 -7.55
N ALA A 161 -7.68 -8.27 -8.57
CA ALA A 161 -8.15 -8.28 -9.94
C ALA A 161 -8.50 -9.71 -10.35
N ASP A 162 -9.70 -9.88 -10.94
CA ASP A 162 -10.26 -11.19 -11.33
C ASP A 162 -10.22 -12.22 -10.20
N ARG A 163 -10.29 -11.80 -8.94
CA ARG A 163 -10.20 -12.64 -7.71
C ARG A 163 -8.95 -13.53 -7.61
N ARG A 164 -7.90 -13.22 -8.37
CA ARG A 164 -6.68 -14.04 -8.44
C ARG A 164 -5.38 -13.24 -8.41
N LEU A 165 -5.43 -11.97 -8.76
CA LEU A 165 -4.26 -11.12 -8.83
C LEU A 165 -4.30 -10.11 -7.68
N PRO A 166 -3.41 -10.24 -6.69
CA PRO A 166 -3.35 -9.29 -5.59
C PRO A 166 -2.72 -7.98 -6.07
N LEU A 167 -3.40 -6.88 -5.77
CA LEU A 167 -2.99 -5.53 -6.12
C LEU A 167 -2.85 -4.69 -4.85
N ILE A 168 -1.82 -3.88 -4.80
CA ILE A 168 -1.66 -2.81 -3.80
C ILE A 168 -1.44 -1.51 -4.56
N VAL A 169 -2.18 -0.46 -4.19
CA VAL A 169 -1.94 0.91 -4.66
C VAL A 169 -1.34 1.70 -3.52
N LEU A 170 -0.29 2.45 -3.80
CA LEU A 170 0.42 3.26 -2.81
C LEU A 170 0.61 4.69 -3.32
N ASP A 171 0.41 5.64 -2.42
CA ASP A 171 0.75 7.04 -2.66
C ASP A 171 2.21 7.27 -2.22
N LEU A 172 3.11 7.36 -3.21
CA LEU A 172 4.56 7.48 -2.97
C LEU A 172 5.04 8.93 -2.88
N ARG A 173 4.15 9.92 -2.82
CA ARG A 173 4.53 11.32 -2.77
C ARG A 173 5.27 11.63 -1.46
N GLU A 174 6.48 12.18 -1.57
CA GLU A 174 7.37 12.45 -0.43
C GLU A 174 6.82 13.52 0.53
N ASP A 175 5.98 14.42 0.05
CA ASP A 175 5.28 15.43 0.86
C ASP A 175 4.17 14.83 1.75
N LYS A 176 3.77 13.59 1.48
CA LYS A 176 2.70 12.91 2.21
C LYS A 176 3.17 11.81 3.14
N THR A 177 4.29 11.16 2.82
CA THR A 177 4.66 9.93 3.52
C THR A 177 6.18 9.80 3.70
N THR A 178 6.59 9.32 4.86
CA THR A 178 7.98 8.90 5.08
C THR A 178 8.18 7.48 4.55
N VAL A 179 9.43 7.07 4.36
CA VAL A 179 9.77 5.72 3.90
C VAL A 179 9.26 4.65 4.89
N GLU A 180 9.33 4.92 6.18
CA GLU A 180 8.84 4.01 7.23
C GLU A 180 7.31 3.85 7.15
N ARG A 181 6.58 4.95 6.94
CA ARG A 181 5.13 4.90 6.72
C ARG A 181 4.77 4.15 5.46
N LEU A 182 5.50 4.35 4.36
CA LEU A 182 5.30 3.62 3.12
C LEU A 182 5.45 2.10 3.33
N ARG A 183 6.51 1.68 4.02
CA ARG A 183 6.77 0.28 4.37
C ARG A 183 5.64 -0.30 5.22
N PHE A 184 5.23 0.46 6.25
CA PHE A 184 4.13 0.07 7.11
C PHE A 184 2.81 -0.06 6.35
N THR A 185 2.48 0.92 5.50
CA THR A 185 1.28 0.87 4.65
C THR A 185 1.30 -0.35 3.73
N ALA A 186 2.41 -0.63 3.06
CA ALA A 186 2.53 -1.81 2.19
C ALA A 186 2.33 -3.13 2.96
N ALA A 187 2.87 -3.25 4.17
CA ALA A 187 2.69 -4.42 5.02
C ALA A 187 1.25 -4.51 5.58
N HIS A 188 0.61 -3.38 5.87
CA HIS A 188 -0.78 -3.30 6.29
C HIS A 188 -1.74 -3.77 5.18
N GLU A 189 -1.53 -3.28 3.96
CA GLU A 189 -2.31 -3.70 2.80
C GLU A 189 -2.07 -5.17 2.44
N LEU A 190 -0.87 -5.67 2.69
CA LEU A 190 -0.58 -7.11 2.58
C LEU A 190 -1.45 -7.93 3.54
N ALA A 191 -1.66 -7.48 4.77
CA ALA A 191 -2.53 -8.16 5.72
C ALA A 191 -3.98 -8.26 5.21
N HIS A 192 -4.51 -7.18 4.64
CA HIS A 192 -5.85 -7.20 4.03
C HIS A 192 -5.97 -8.21 2.88
N LEU A 193 -4.91 -8.41 2.10
CA LEU A 193 -4.91 -9.37 0.99
C LEU A 193 -4.81 -10.83 1.43
N LEU A 194 -4.05 -11.10 2.49
CA LEU A 194 -3.66 -12.48 2.82
C LEU A 194 -4.47 -13.10 3.95
N LEU A 195 -5.02 -12.30 4.87
CA LEU A 195 -5.59 -12.78 6.12
C LEU A 195 -7.11 -12.82 6.09
N SER A 196 -7.68 -13.79 6.79
CA SER A 196 -9.10 -13.88 7.06
C SER A 196 -9.40 -13.28 8.44
N PHE A 197 -10.38 -12.38 8.51
CA PHE A 197 -10.74 -11.65 9.73
C PHE A 197 -12.16 -12.02 10.18
N PRO A 198 -12.33 -13.00 11.08
CA PRO A 198 -13.62 -13.26 11.68
C PRO A 198 -14.19 -12.00 12.37
N PRO A 199 -15.53 -11.79 12.34
CA PRO A 199 -16.15 -10.71 13.06
C PRO A 199 -15.76 -10.69 14.54
N SER A 200 -15.41 -9.52 15.06
CA SER A 200 -15.08 -9.32 16.47
C SER A 200 -15.74 -8.02 16.95
N PRO A 201 -16.48 -8.02 18.06
CA PRO A 201 -17.13 -6.81 18.58
C PRO A 201 -16.10 -5.80 19.14
N ASP A 202 -14.99 -6.31 19.67
CA ASP A 202 -14.04 -5.49 20.43
C ASP A 202 -12.76 -5.15 19.66
N LEU A 203 -12.51 -5.83 18.53
CA LEU A 203 -11.27 -5.72 17.79
C LEU A 203 -11.50 -5.49 16.29
N SER A 204 -11.18 -4.29 15.82
CA SER A 204 -11.33 -3.94 14.40
C SER A 204 -10.34 -4.70 13.51
N VAL A 205 -10.68 -4.88 12.24
CA VAL A 205 -9.79 -5.41 11.20
C VAL A 205 -8.51 -4.57 11.10
N GLU A 206 -8.67 -3.24 11.11
CA GLU A 206 -7.55 -2.30 11.02
C GLU A 206 -6.50 -2.50 12.13
N LYS A 207 -6.94 -2.72 13.37
CA LYS A 207 -6.02 -2.98 14.48
C LYS A 207 -5.24 -4.29 14.30
N ARG A 208 -5.89 -5.31 13.75
CA ARG A 208 -5.24 -6.60 13.45
C ARG A 208 -4.25 -6.47 12.29
N CYS A 209 -4.61 -5.73 11.24
CA CYS A 209 -3.70 -5.43 10.13
C CYS A 209 -2.50 -4.59 10.58
N ASN A 210 -2.71 -3.58 11.44
CA ASN A 210 -1.62 -2.80 12.03
C ASN A 210 -0.66 -3.68 12.83
N LYS A 211 -1.20 -4.58 13.66
CA LYS A 211 -0.39 -5.49 14.46
C LYS A 211 0.41 -6.46 13.60
N PHE A 212 -0.19 -7.01 12.56
CA PHE A 212 0.51 -7.81 11.56
C PHE A 212 1.64 -7.00 10.90
N ALA A 213 1.35 -5.78 10.42
CA ALA A 213 2.33 -4.94 9.75
C ALA A 213 3.54 -4.62 10.63
N SER A 214 3.31 -4.26 11.89
CA SER A 214 4.38 -4.01 12.86
C SER A 214 5.33 -5.20 12.97
N PHE A 215 4.82 -6.40 13.22
CA PHE A 215 5.66 -7.58 13.44
C PHE A 215 6.10 -8.29 12.15
N PHE A 216 5.46 -8.02 11.03
CA PHE A 216 6.01 -8.40 9.74
C PHE A 216 7.26 -7.59 9.39
N LEU A 217 7.32 -6.31 9.74
CA LEU A 217 8.49 -5.45 9.55
C LEU A 217 9.59 -5.70 10.58
N PHE A 218 9.21 -5.88 11.83
CA PHE A 218 10.10 -6.06 12.95
C PHE A 218 9.60 -7.22 13.83
N PRO A 219 10.07 -8.47 13.63
CA PRO A 219 9.59 -9.65 14.35
C PRO A 219 9.60 -9.48 15.85
N LYS A 220 8.58 -10.00 16.54
CA LYS A 220 8.42 -9.84 18.00
C LYS A 220 9.65 -10.31 18.79
N SER A 221 10.24 -11.44 18.40
CA SER A 221 11.44 -11.98 19.03
C SER A 221 12.63 -11.01 18.88
N ALA A 222 12.88 -10.55 17.65
CA ALA A 222 13.94 -9.59 17.38
C ALA A 222 13.67 -8.25 18.07
N PHE A 223 12.41 -7.78 18.08
CA PHE A 223 12.03 -6.55 18.77
C PHE A 223 12.37 -6.60 20.27
N ILE A 224 12.00 -7.70 20.96
CA ILE A 224 12.29 -7.90 22.37
C ILE A 224 13.81 -7.99 22.62
N GLU A 225 14.54 -8.69 21.75
CA GLU A 225 16.00 -8.84 21.85
C GLU A 225 16.72 -7.49 21.68
N GLU A 226 16.40 -6.76 20.60
CA GLU A 226 17.00 -5.44 20.31
C GLU A 226 16.67 -4.39 21.37
N MET A 227 15.47 -4.47 21.95
CA MET A 227 15.07 -3.63 23.07
C MET A 227 15.75 -4.01 24.41
N GLY A 228 16.57 -5.06 24.44
CA GLY A 228 17.33 -5.49 25.63
C GLY A 228 16.53 -6.26 26.66
N GLY A 229 15.39 -6.86 26.31
CA GLY A 229 14.58 -7.74 27.13
C GLY A 229 13.12 -7.31 27.30
N GLU A 230 12.40 -8.01 28.20
CA GLU A 230 10.95 -7.87 28.34
C GLU A 230 10.49 -6.65 29.17
N HIS A 231 11.40 -6.03 29.94
CA HIS A 231 11.06 -4.86 30.76
C HIS A 231 12.13 -3.78 30.68
N ARG A 232 11.70 -2.56 30.47
CA ARG A 232 12.54 -1.37 30.34
C ARG A 232 11.96 -0.21 31.16
N ASP A 233 12.78 0.46 31.93
CA ASP A 233 12.37 1.69 32.62
C ASP A 233 12.30 2.88 31.67
N GLU A 234 13.24 2.96 30.71
CA GLU A 234 13.34 4.05 29.74
C GLU A 234 13.73 3.54 28.35
N LEU A 235 13.22 4.23 27.33
CA LEU A 235 13.66 4.15 25.95
C LEU A 235 14.34 5.46 25.58
N THR A 236 15.50 5.40 24.96
CA THR A 236 16.23 6.60 24.52
C THR A 236 15.98 6.87 23.04
N LEU A 237 16.05 8.15 22.64
CA LEU A 237 15.93 8.53 21.24
C LEU A 237 17.03 7.88 20.38
N GLY A 238 18.24 7.76 20.90
CA GLY A 238 19.37 7.12 20.20
C GLY A 238 19.08 5.68 19.83
N GLU A 239 18.66 4.84 20.79
CA GLU A 239 18.27 3.44 20.54
C GLU A 239 17.15 3.34 19.51
N MET A 240 16.10 4.15 19.66
CA MET A 240 14.96 4.13 18.72
C MET A 240 15.38 4.57 17.32
N THR A 241 16.31 5.51 17.19
CA THR A 241 16.88 5.97 15.93
C THR A 241 17.67 4.85 15.25
N ASP A 242 18.55 4.17 16.00
CA ASP A 242 19.34 3.06 15.46
C ASP A 242 18.44 1.93 14.92
N LEU A 243 17.40 1.57 15.67
CA LEU A 243 16.43 0.56 15.24
C LEU A 243 15.57 1.02 14.05
N LYS A 244 15.21 2.30 14.00
CA LYS A 244 14.54 2.88 12.84
C LYS A 244 15.40 2.78 11.58
N GLU A 245 16.68 3.13 11.68
CA GLU A 245 17.62 3.05 10.56
C GLU A 245 17.91 1.61 10.14
N LEU A 246 17.83 0.66 11.05
CA LEU A 246 18.06 -0.76 10.77
C LEU A 246 16.80 -1.44 10.19
N TYR A 247 15.66 -1.31 10.85
CA TYR A 247 14.43 -2.05 10.52
C TYR A 247 13.47 -1.26 9.61
N GLY A 248 13.67 0.05 9.45
CA GLY A 248 12.76 0.93 8.69
C GLY A 248 11.36 0.98 9.30
N VAL A 249 11.29 1.06 10.62
CA VAL A 249 10.07 1.20 11.42
C VAL A 249 10.13 2.51 12.21
N SER A 250 9.08 3.33 12.14
CA SER A 250 9.05 4.63 12.81
C SER A 250 9.20 4.51 14.33
N ILE A 251 9.81 5.52 14.96
CA ILE A 251 9.95 5.58 16.41
C ILE A 251 8.58 5.54 17.10
N ALA A 252 7.59 6.22 16.53
CA ALA A 252 6.21 6.18 17.02
C ALA A 252 5.66 4.74 17.07
N ALA A 253 5.93 3.93 16.06
CA ALA A 253 5.50 2.53 16.03
C ALA A 253 6.28 1.69 17.06
N GLN A 254 7.58 1.89 17.19
CA GLN A 254 8.42 1.18 18.17
C GLN A 254 7.95 1.45 19.60
N VAL A 255 7.71 2.71 19.96
CA VAL A 255 7.21 3.09 21.30
C VAL A 255 5.82 2.50 21.55
N HIS A 256 4.96 2.48 20.55
CA HIS A 256 3.63 1.89 20.66
C HIS A 256 3.70 0.38 20.91
N GLU A 257 4.54 -0.35 20.18
CA GLU A 257 4.70 -1.79 20.36
C GLU A 257 5.39 -2.14 21.69
N ALA A 258 6.35 -1.34 22.14
CA ALA A 258 6.98 -1.52 23.46
C ALA A 258 5.96 -1.40 24.60
N TRP A 259 5.01 -0.46 24.47
CA TRP A 259 3.91 -0.34 25.44
C TRP A 259 2.91 -1.50 25.34
N ASP A 260 2.49 -1.87 24.14
CA ASP A 260 1.56 -2.99 23.92
C ASP A 260 2.11 -4.32 24.45
N LEU A 261 3.42 -4.54 24.31
CA LEU A 261 4.15 -5.69 24.88
C LEU A 261 4.43 -5.56 26.38
N ARG A 262 4.00 -4.45 27.03
CA ARG A 262 4.24 -4.15 28.44
C ARG A 262 5.73 -4.06 28.82
N MET A 263 6.57 -3.69 27.84
CA MET A 263 8.01 -3.48 28.06
C MET A 263 8.27 -2.15 28.76
N ILE A 264 7.41 -1.15 28.57
CA ILE A 264 7.48 0.16 29.21
C ILE A 264 6.20 0.46 29.98
N SER A 265 6.32 1.36 30.97
CA SER A 265 5.19 1.83 31.74
C SER A 265 4.26 2.72 30.92
N ARG A 266 2.99 2.86 31.34
CA ARG A 266 2.04 3.79 30.74
C ARG A 266 2.52 5.24 30.83
N GLU A 267 3.12 5.62 31.95
CA GLU A 267 3.66 6.96 32.17
C GLU A 267 4.77 7.28 31.16
N HIS A 268 5.69 6.33 30.92
CA HIS A 268 6.75 6.50 29.95
C HIS A 268 6.21 6.58 28.49
N TYR A 269 5.21 5.75 28.15
CA TYR A 269 4.52 5.84 26.88
C TYR A 269 3.87 7.21 26.66
N ASP A 270 3.10 7.70 27.66
CA ASP A 270 2.40 8.99 27.56
C ASP A 270 3.41 10.14 27.44
N TRP A 271 4.53 10.08 28.17
CA TRP A 271 5.64 11.04 28.03
C TRP A 271 6.20 11.04 26.59
N TRP A 272 6.53 9.86 26.02
CA TRP A 272 7.00 9.77 24.64
C TRP A 272 6.01 10.37 23.65
N TYR A 273 4.74 10.03 23.82
CA TYR A 273 3.69 10.44 22.92
C TYR A 273 3.45 11.94 22.97
N ASP A 274 3.30 12.52 24.17
CA ASP A 274 2.96 13.93 24.36
C ASP A 274 4.15 14.87 24.17
N GLU A 275 5.34 14.50 24.64
CA GLU A 275 6.51 15.36 24.59
C GLU A 275 7.34 15.21 23.30
N ASN A 276 7.24 14.09 22.60
CA ASN A 276 8.06 13.82 21.43
C ASN A 276 7.19 13.59 20.16
N ILE A 277 6.41 12.51 20.10
CA ILE A 277 5.74 12.06 18.86
C ILE A 277 4.72 13.07 18.36
N LYS A 278 3.87 13.63 19.23
CA LYS A 278 2.87 14.66 18.82
C LYS A 278 3.52 15.93 18.28
N LYS A 279 4.70 16.30 18.80
CA LYS A 279 5.42 17.51 18.42
C LYS A 279 6.23 17.35 17.14
N ASN A 280 6.63 16.11 16.82
CA ASN A 280 7.43 15.76 15.66
C ASN A 280 6.85 14.55 14.92
N LYS A 281 5.69 14.71 14.30
CA LYS A 281 4.95 13.63 13.62
C LYS A 281 5.68 13.06 12.39
N MET A 282 6.57 13.83 11.79
CA MET A 282 7.38 13.41 10.64
C MET A 282 8.73 12.85 11.07
N GLU A 283 9.02 12.83 12.38
CA GLU A 283 10.27 12.34 12.96
C GLU A 283 11.52 13.00 12.34
N GLU A 284 11.42 14.30 12.03
CA GLU A 284 12.51 15.09 11.46
C GLU A 284 13.71 15.10 12.41
N GLY A 285 14.90 14.79 11.89
CA GLY A 285 16.12 14.69 12.69
C GLY A 285 16.24 13.43 13.55
N TRP A 286 15.31 12.48 13.42
CA TRP A 286 15.32 11.22 14.20
C TRP A 286 15.78 10.02 13.35
N GLY A 287 16.80 10.21 12.53
CA GLY A 287 17.30 9.18 11.63
C GLY A 287 16.41 8.94 10.41
N VAL A 288 16.95 8.24 9.41
CA VAL A 288 16.26 7.93 8.15
C VAL A 288 16.63 6.52 7.72
N TYR A 289 15.63 5.72 7.38
CA TYR A 289 15.88 4.45 6.71
C TYR A 289 16.40 4.69 5.28
N THR A 290 17.62 4.27 5.01
CA THR A 290 18.33 4.65 3.78
C THR A 290 18.17 3.65 2.63
N PHE A 291 17.65 2.45 2.89
CA PHE A 291 17.48 1.47 1.84
C PHE A 291 16.33 1.85 0.90
N PRO A 292 16.52 1.81 -0.44
CA PRO A 292 15.50 2.30 -1.37
C PRO A 292 14.22 1.45 -1.34
N GLU A 293 13.09 2.10 -1.11
CA GLU A 293 11.76 1.54 -1.31
C GLU A 293 11.18 2.05 -2.63
N THR A 294 11.23 1.23 -3.67
CA THR A 294 10.80 1.61 -5.00
C THR A 294 9.98 0.52 -5.68
N VAL A 295 8.90 0.92 -6.33
CA VAL A 295 8.15 0.08 -7.27
C VAL A 295 9.01 -0.10 -8.52
N GLY A 296 9.30 -1.32 -8.90
CA GLY A 296 10.27 -1.57 -9.95
C GLY A 296 9.86 -2.62 -10.98
N ARG A 297 8.79 -3.37 -10.75
CA ARG A 297 8.38 -4.47 -11.65
C ARG A 297 8.12 -3.98 -13.07
N GLU A 298 7.29 -2.98 -13.25
CA GLU A 298 6.96 -2.45 -14.57
C GLU A 298 8.17 -1.81 -15.26
N LYS A 299 9.02 -1.08 -14.52
CA LYS A 299 10.27 -0.52 -15.06
C LYS A 299 11.20 -1.62 -15.60
N ARG A 300 11.34 -2.74 -14.87
CA ARG A 300 12.14 -3.89 -15.30
C ARG A 300 11.54 -4.56 -16.54
N ILE A 301 10.23 -4.74 -16.61
CA ILE A 301 9.55 -5.30 -17.77
C ILE A 301 9.75 -4.41 -19.00
N ASN A 302 9.53 -3.11 -18.88
CA ASN A 302 9.76 -2.16 -19.98
C ASN A 302 11.21 -2.21 -20.49
N SER A 303 12.19 -2.37 -19.60
CA SER A 303 13.60 -2.51 -20.01
C SER A 303 13.90 -3.82 -20.75
N ILE A 304 13.16 -4.89 -20.45
CA ILE A 304 13.27 -6.17 -21.17
C ILE A 304 12.63 -6.02 -22.55
N ILE A 305 11.41 -5.47 -22.64
CA ILE A 305 10.73 -5.26 -23.92
C ILE A 305 11.59 -4.43 -24.87
N LYS A 306 12.14 -3.31 -24.39
CA LYS A 306 13.03 -2.46 -25.20
C LYS A 306 14.21 -3.24 -25.79
N ARG A 307 14.84 -4.14 -25.01
CA ARG A 307 15.97 -4.98 -25.50
C ARG A 307 15.55 -6.08 -26.46
N MET A 308 14.25 -6.46 -26.47
CA MET A 308 13.73 -7.44 -27.45
C MET A 308 13.41 -6.79 -28.80
N GLU A 309 13.25 -5.46 -28.84
CA GLU A 309 12.96 -4.67 -30.03
C GLU A 309 14.25 -4.17 -30.71
N GLU A 310 15.39 -4.17 -30.03
CA GLU A 310 16.75 -3.84 -30.55
C GLU A 310 17.41 -5.06 -31.22
#